data_b4472d5b9e0e9e83b97a2084868f7155
#
_entry.id   b4472d5b9e0e9e83b97a2084868f7155
#
_cell.length_a   1.000
_cell.length_b   1.000
_cell.length_c   1.000
_cell.angle_alpha   90.00
_cell.angle_beta   90.00
_cell.angle_gamma   90.00
#
_symmetry.space_group_name_H-M   'P 1'
#
loop_
_entity.id
_entity.type
_entity.pdbx_description
1 polymer ?
#
loop_
_entity_poly.entity_id
_entity_poly.type
_entity_poly.pdbx_seq_one_letter_code
_entity_poly.pdbx_strand_id
1 'polypeptide(L)'
;MEEIKEQRLASSGLETMRRDILTELATPHIASPDVHVDTVDETIVMPFHGLDGLGRQVTRVATSPNGIHFTAQPDIFSRSYLRAFTNHSHTYALVMPGQVYRFTDGQYPLEEGPLLFNKDIRHSALLKKGDSLHVFWSQVGDVPERILMSTIDRSVDWREWRETESIDVLCLERPWKGAGAPLEPSV
;
A
#
# COMPACT_ATOMS: atom_id res chain seq x y z
N MET A 1 20.70 -10.68 -42.02
CA MET A 1 19.23 -10.92 -41.95
C MET A 1 18.76 -11.32 -40.57
N GLU A 2 19.53 -12.10 -39.82
CA GLU A 2 19.21 -12.46 -38.42
C GLU A 2 19.28 -11.27 -37.48
N GLU A 3 20.30 -10.45 -37.57
CA GLU A 3 20.50 -9.24 -36.74
C GLU A 3 19.34 -8.22 -36.87
N ILE A 4 18.75 -8.10 -38.06
CA ILE A 4 17.58 -7.22 -38.30
C ILE A 4 16.31 -7.83 -37.68
N LYS A 5 16.21 -9.16 -37.61
CA LYS A 5 15.09 -9.85 -36.95
C LYS A 5 15.17 -9.71 -35.43
N GLU A 6 16.35 -9.83 -34.83
CA GLU A 6 16.56 -9.63 -33.41
C GLU A 6 16.30 -8.17 -32.97
N GLN A 7 16.76 -7.20 -33.74
CA GLN A 7 16.46 -5.78 -33.48
C GLN A 7 14.96 -5.46 -33.59
N ARG A 8 14.24 -6.07 -34.53
CA ARG A 8 12.77 -5.89 -34.66
C ARG A 8 12.00 -6.59 -33.56
N LEU A 9 12.44 -7.75 -33.06
CA LEU A 9 11.86 -8.44 -31.92
C LEU A 9 12.10 -7.65 -30.63
N ALA A 10 13.31 -7.12 -30.43
CA ALA A 10 13.63 -6.28 -29.29
C ALA A 10 12.83 -4.96 -29.31
N SER A 11 12.68 -4.32 -30.47
CA SER A 11 11.86 -3.10 -30.60
C SER A 11 10.36 -3.36 -30.39
N SER A 12 9.84 -4.49 -30.88
CA SER A 12 8.43 -4.86 -30.65
C SER A 12 8.16 -5.20 -29.17
N GLY A 13 9.11 -5.84 -28.49
CA GLY A 13 9.03 -6.09 -27.06
C GLY A 13 9.01 -4.80 -26.22
N LEU A 14 9.86 -3.83 -26.58
CA LEU A 14 9.90 -2.52 -25.93
C LEU A 14 8.62 -1.70 -26.20
N GLU A 15 8.04 -1.78 -27.38
CA GLU A 15 6.77 -1.11 -27.70
C GLU A 15 5.58 -1.74 -26.94
N THR A 16 5.55 -3.05 -26.85
CA THR A 16 4.54 -3.77 -26.06
C THR A 16 4.66 -3.39 -24.58
N MET A 17 5.86 -3.46 -24.01
CA MET A 17 6.13 -3.06 -22.64
C MET A 17 5.75 -1.60 -22.36
N ARG A 18 6.05 -0.67 -23.27
CA ARG A 18 5.63 0.74 -23.15
C ARG A 18 4.11 0.89 -23.19
N ARG A 19 3.43 0.13 -24.05
CA ARG A 19 1.97 0.16 -24.15
C ARG A 19 1.33 -0.37 -22.89
N ASP A 20 1.85 -1.44 -22.31
CA ASP A 20 1.35 -2.05 -21.08
C ASP A 20 1.51 -1.09 -19.91
N ILE A 21 2.68 -0.46 -19.75
CA ILE A 21 2.92 0.56 -18.72
C ILE A 21 1.98 1.76 -18.88
N LEU A 22 1.81 2.28 -20.10
CA LEU A 22 0.91 3.42 -20.34
C LEU A 22 -0.55 3.05 -20.06
N THR A 23 -0.94 1.83 -20.38
CA THR A 23 -2.29 1.31 -20.11
C THR A 23 -2.50 1.22 -18.59
N GLU A 24 -1.56 0.67 -17.86
CA GLU A 24 -1.61 0.58 -16.39
C GLU A 24 -1.69 1.97 -15.74
N LEU A 25 -0.83 2.90 -16.17
CA LEU A 25 -0.79 4.27 -15.65
C LEU A 25 -2.03 5.11 -16.00
N ALA A 26 -2.76 4.76 -17.04
CA ALA A 26 -3.93 5.52 -17.53
C ALA A 26 -5.26 4.82 -17.26
N THR A 27 -5.28 3.53 -16.93
CA THR A 27 -6.52 2.79 -16.72
C THR A 27 -7.12 3.11 -15.36
N PRO A 28 -8.32 3.70 -15.29
CA PRO A 28 -8.99 3.95 -14.03
C PRO A 28 -9.22 2.65 -13.26
N HIS A 29 -8.83 2.65 -12.00
CA HIS A 29 -9.02 1.50 -11.12
C HIS A 29 -9.30 1.94 -9.69
N ILE A 30 -9.86 1.03 -8.91
CA ILE A 30 -10.04 1.14 -7.46
C ILE A 30 -9.35 -0.08 -6.85
N ALA A 31 -8.47 0.14 -5.89
CA ALA A 31 -7.71 -0.94 -5.27
C ALA A 31 -7.37 -0.66 -3.80
N SER A 32 -6.84 -1.69 -3.13
CA SER A 32 -6.31 -1.67 -1.76
C SER A 32 -7.23 -1.02 -0.73
N PRO A 33 -8.48 -1.48 -0.59
CA PRO A 33 -9.37 -0.96 0.43
C PRO A 33 -8.84 -1.25 1.83
N ASP A 34 -9.11 -0.31 2.74
CA ASP A 34 -8.87 -0.44 4.18
C ASP A 34 -10.19 -0.17 4.91
N VAL A 35 -10.86 -1.22 5.41
CA VAL A 35 -12.24 -1.13 5.86
C VAL A 35 -12.33 -1.05 7.37
N HIS A 36 -12.98 -0.01 7.87
CA HIS A 36 -13.21 0.24 9.29
C HIS A 36 -14.69 0.40 9.59
N VAL A 37 -15.08 -0.01 10.80
CA VAL A 37 -16.42 0.23 11.32
C VAL A 37 -16.34 1.39 12.31
N ASP A 38 -17.02 2.48 12.00
CA ASP A 38 -17.26 3.55 12.94
C ASP A 38 -18.50 3.20 13.77
N THR A 39 -18.25 2.87 15.05
CA THR A 39 -19.31 2.46 15.99
C THR A 39 -20.05 3.64 16.59
N VAL A 40 -19.56 4.86 16.44
CA VAL A 40 -20.23 6.09 16.93
C VAL A 40 -21.27 6.53 15.94
N ASP A 41 -20.90 6.61 14.67
CA ASP A 41 -21.78 7.04 13.58
C ASP A 41 -22.50 5.85 12.91
N GLU A 42 -22.29 4.63 13.38
CA GLU A 42 -22.84 3.39 12.81
C GLU A 42 -22.61 3.27 11.30
N THR A 43 -21.42 3.67 10.84
CA THR A 43 -21.04 3.67 9.43
C THR A 43 -19.82 2.81 9.17
N ILE A 44 -19.70 2.34 7.94
CA ILE A 44 -18.48 1.70 7.44
C ILE A 44 -17.71 2.74 6.64
N VAL A 45 -16.45 2.93 7.01
CA VAL A 45 -15.51 3.86 6.36
C VAL A 45 -14.47 3.04 5.60
N MET A 46 -14.31 3.34 4.33
CA MET A 46 -13.41 2.60 3.44
C MET A 46 -12.48 3.56 2.69
N PRO A 47 -11.28 3.84 3.20
CA PRO A 47 -10.20 4.35 2.39
C PRO A 47 -9.87 3.38 1.25
N PHE A 48 -9.66 3.90 0.06
CA PHE A 48 -9.25 3.13 -1.12
C PHE A 48 -8.37 4.01 -2.00
N HIS A 49 -7.51 3.42 -2.82
CA HIS A 49 -6.77 4.23 -3.78
C HIS A 49 -7.28 4.05 -5.21
N GLY A 50 -7.03 5.05 -6.02
CA GLY A 50 -7.33 5.09 -7.44
C GLY A 50 -6.52 6.18 -8.12
N LEU A 51 -6.63 6.25 -9.45
CA LEU A 51 -5.95 7.28 -10.22
C LEU A 51 -6.62 8.65 -10.08
N ASP A 52 -5.78 9.68 -9.96
CA ASP A 52 -6.13 11.10 -10.02
C ASP A 52 -5.27 11.78 -11.11
N GLY A 53 -5.37 11.29 -12.32
CA GLY A 53 -4.55 11.67 -13.46
C GLY A 53 -3.55 10.60 -13.86
N LEU A 54 -2.70 10.91 -14.82
CA LEU A 54 -1.75 9.95 -15.39
C LEU A 54 -0.72 9.51 -14.34
N GLY A 55 -0.77 8.23 -13.97
CA GLY A 55 0.16 7.60 -13.03
C GLY A 55 0.11 8.11 -11.58
N ARG A 56 -0.76 9.06 -11.27
CA ARG A 56 -0.90 9.60 -9.91
C ARG A 56 -1.94 8.80 -9.15
N GLN A 57 -1.50 7.96 -8.24
CA GLN A 57 -2.38 7.24 -7.32
C GLN A 57 -2.58 8.03 -6.02
N VAL A 58 -3.83 8.15 -5.60
CA VAL A 58 -4.23 8.85 -4.39
C VAL A 58 -5.24 8.02 -3.60
N THR A 59 -5.31 8.24 -2.29
CA THR A 59 -6.36 7.67 -1.45
C THR A 59 -7.55 8.61 -1.39
N ARG A 60 -8.74 8.04 -1.57
CA ARG A 60 -10.05 8.64 -1.31
C ARG A 60 -10.77 7.84 -0.24
N VAL A 61 -11.85 8.37 0.27
CA VAL A 61 -12.68 7.70 1.28
C VAL A 61 -14.09 7.51 0.74
N ALA A 62 -14.64 6.33 0.96
CA ALA A 62 -16.05 6.04 0.77
C ALA A 62 -16.69 5.63 2.11
N THR A 63 -17.96 5.95 2.28
CA THR A 63 -18.73 5.57 3.46
C THR A 63 -19.97 4.77 3.07
N SER A 64 -20.40 3.89 3.96
CA SER A 64 -21.57 3.07 3.75
C SER A 64 -22.33 2.83 5.07
N PRO A 65 -23.66 2.96 5.09
CA PRO A 65 -24.47 2.60 6.25
C PRO A 65 -24.73 1.08 6.37
N ASN A 66 -24.42 0.29 5.34
CA ASN A 66 -24.81 -1.13 5.29
C ASN A 66 -23.75 -2.08 4.72
N GLY A 67 -22.56 -1.57 4.37
CA GLY A 67 -21.46 -2.36 3.81
C GLY A 67 -21.64 -2.85 2.36
N ILE A 68 -22.74 -2.45 1.71
CA ILE A 68 -23.06 -2.86 0.33
C ILE A 68 -23.03 -1.65 -0.61
N HIS A 69 -23.66 -0.55 -0.21
CA HIS A 69 -23.75 0.67 -1.00
C HIS A 69 -22.79 1.71 -0.43
N PHE A 70 -21.73 2.01 -1.16
CA PHE A 70 -20.72 2.98 -0.78
C PHE A 70 -20.88 4.28 -1.56
N THR A 71 -20.71 5.39 -0.86
CA THR A 71 -20.66 6.74 -1.45
C THR A 71 -19.23 7.28 -1.29
N ALA A 72 -18.54 7.46 -2.41
CA ALA A 72 -17.19 8.01 -2.42
C ALA A 72 -17.23 9.54 -2.24
N GLN A 73 -16.28 10.05 -1.45
CA GLN A 73 -16.06 11.47 -1.28
C GLN A 73 -15.12 12.00 -2.38
N PRO A 74 -15.35 13.24 -2.87
CA PRO A 74 -14.56 13.77 -3.97
C PRO A 74 -13.13 14.13 -3.58
N ASP A 75 -12.89 14.41 -2.30
CA ASP A 75 -11.61 14.93 -1.83
C ASP A 75 -10.52 13.84 -1.83
N ILE A 76 -9.30 14.29 -2.13
CA ILE A 76 -8.11 13.46 -1.98
C ILE A 76 -7.74 13.42 -0.51
N PHE A 77 -7.67 12.22 0.05
CA PHE A 77 -7.41 12.01 1.46
C PHE A 77 -5.90 11.94 1.78
N SER A 78 -5.15 11.17 1.01
CA SER A 78 -3.70 11.03 1.19
C SER A 78 -3.03 10.42 -0.05
N ARG A 79 -1.76 10.06 0.10
CA ARG A 79 -1.04 9.18 -0.84
C ARG A 79 -1.67 7.79 -0.86
N SER A 80 -1.30 6.97 -1.84
CA SER A 80 -1.83 5.61 -2.04
C SER A 80 -1.48 4.64 -0.91
N TYR A 81 -2.18 3.51 -0.88
CA TYR A 81 -1.95 2.40 0.05
C TYR A 81 -2.06 2.79 1.53
N LEU A 82 -3.04 3.60 1.89
CA LEU A 82 -3.31 3.99 3.27
C LEU A 82 -3.77 2.79 4.10
N ARG A 83 -3.20 2.65 5.30
CA ARG A 83 -3.65 1.75 6.36
C ARG A 83 -3.82 2.53 7.64
N ALA A 84 -5.07 2.65 8.09
CA ALA A 84 -5.41 3.41 9.30
C ALA A 84 -5.37 2.52 10.55
N PHE A 85 -5.01 3.11 11.67
CA PHE A 85 -5.06 2.46 12.98
C PHE A 85 -5.18 3.49 14.10
N THR A 86 -5.76 3.07 15.22
CA THR A 86 -5.87 3.90 16.43
C THR A 86 -4.74 3.59 17.40
N ASN A 87 -4.17 4.63 18.00
CA ASN A 87 -3.27 4.53 19.13
C ASN A 87 -3.69 5.55 20.20
N HIS A 88 -4.07 5.06 21.38
CA HIS A 88 -4.75 5.86 22.41
C HIS A 88 -5.98 6.59 21.83
N SER A 89 -6.04 7.89 21.96
CA SER A 89 -7.15 8.73 21.48
C SER A 89 -6.98 9.26 20.05
N HIS A 90 -5.90 8.88 19.36
CA HIS A 90 -5.61 9.41 18.04
C HIS A 90 -5.67 8.33 16.98
N THR A 91 -6.06 8.73 15.78
CA THR A 91 -5.98 7.89 14.58
C THR A 91 -4.71 8.26 13.80
N TYR A 92 -4.06 7.24 13.32
CA TYR A 92 -2.83 7.32 12.51
C TYR A 92 -3.04 6.59 11.20
N ALA A 93 -2.21 6.90 10.23
CA ALA A 93 -2.13 6.15 8.98
C ALA A 93 -0.67 5.89 8.60
N LEU A 94 -0.42 4.69 8.08
CA LEU A 94 0.78 4.36 7.33
C LEU A 94 0.41 4.36 5.84
N VAL A 95 1.14 5.12 5.03
CA VAL A 95 0.92 5.20 3.59
C VAL A 95 2.22 4.94 2.83
N MET A 96 2.12 4.52 1.60
CA MET A 96 3.29 4.30 0.74
C MET A 96 4.05 5.62 0.45
N PRO A 97 5.39 5.65 0.55
CA PRO A 97 6.35 4.58 0.84
C PRO A 97 6.79 4.53 2.32
N GLY A 98 5.88 4.33 3.27
CA GLY A 98 6.20 4.23 4.70
C GLY A 98 6.01 5.53 5.49
N GLN A 99 5.31 6.51 4.93
CA GLN A 99 5.02 7.76 5.62
C GLN A 99 3.94 7.56 6.68
N VAL A 100 4.22 7.96 7.92
CA VAL A 100 3.23 8.00 9.00
C VAL A 100 2.54 9.36 9.02
N TYR A 101 1.23 9.34 9.17
CA TYR A 101 0.41 10.53 9.42
C TYR A 101 -0.40 10.36 10.70
N ARG A 102 -0.70 11.48 11.37
CA ARG A 102 -1.67 11.55 12.44
C ARG A 102 -2.85 12.40 11.99
N PHE A 103 -4.07 11.92 12.29
CA PHE A 103 -5.29 12.67 12.06
C PHE A 103 -5.48 13.70 13.18
N THR A 104 -5.76 14.94 12.82
CA THR A 104 -6.09 16.00 13.76
C THR A 104 -7.61 16.21 13.74
N ASP A 105 -8.29 15.77 14.80
CA ASP A 105 -9.73 16.00 15.08
C ASP A 105 -10.69 15.86 13.87
N GLY A 106 -10.48 14.84 13.06
CA GLY A 106 -11.35 14.52 11.93
C GLY A 106 -11.25 15.47 10.73
N GLN A 107 -10.28 16.39 10.71
CA GLN A 107 -10.09 17.35 9.64
C GLN A 107 -8.70 17.27 8.99
N TYR A 108 -8.64 17.64 7.73
CA TYR A 108 -7.42 17.94 6.99
C TYR A 108 -6.82 19.29 7.43
N PRO A 109 -5.47 19.43 7.44
CA PRO A 109 -4.48 18.48 6.95
C PRO A 109 -4.09 17.42 7.96
N LEU A 110 -3.63 16.26 7.47
CA LEU A 110 -2.96 15.24 8.27
C LEU A 110 -1.61 15.78 8.75
N GLU A 111 -1.29 15.56 10.02
CA GLU A 111 0.03 15.90 10.55
C GLU A 111 1.05 14.86 10.09
N GLU A 112 2.11 15.29 9.41
CA GLU A 112 3.15 14.41 8.89
C GLU A 112 4.12 14.02 10.01
N GLY A 113 4.40 12.73 10.12
CA GLY A 113 5.28 12.11 11.09
C GLY A 113 6.54 11.51 10.46
N PRO A 114 7.13 10.49 11.10
CA PRO A 114 8.32 9.85 10.59
C PRO A 114 8.05 9.10 9.27
N LEU A 115 9.07 9.09 8.41
CA LEU A 115 9.15 8.18 7.28
C LEU A 115 9.86 6.92 7.76
N LEU A 116 9.15 5.80 7.74
CA LEU A 116 9.60 4.49 8.19
C LEU A 116 9.90 3.60 6.98
N PHE A 117 10.66 2.53 7.23
CA PHE A 117 11.09 1.58 6.20
C PHE A 117 11.98 2.21 5.12
N ASN A 118 12.23 1.45 4.08
CA ASN A 118 12.95 1.92 2.91
C ASN A 118 11.97 2.46 1.84
N LYS A 119 12.50 3.10 0.81
CA LYS A 119 11.72 3.69 -0.28
C LYS A 119 10.95 2.67 -1.14
N ASP A 120 11.30 1.39 -1.02
CA ASP A 120 10.77 0.31 -1.84
C ASP A 120 9.67 -0.48 -1.12
N ILE A 121 9.28 -0.06 0.12
CA ILE A 121 8.09 -0.62 0.78
C ILE A 121 6.87 -0.40 -0.09
N ARG A 122 6.07 -1.46 -0.22
CA ARG A 122 4.89 -1.46 -1.09
C ARG A 122 3.62 -1.73 -0.28
N HIS A 123 3.04 -2.88 -0.44
CA HIS A 123 1.81 -3.23 0.28
C HIS A 123 2.09 -3.41 1.77
N SER A 124 1.20 -2.92 2.60
CA SER A 124 1.29 -3.13 4.04
C SER A 124 -0.04 -3.58 4.63
N ALA A 125 0.04 -4.36 5.72
CA ALA A 125 -1.07 -4.71 6.58
C ALA A 125 -0.64 -4.53 8.04
N LEU A 126 -1.55 -4.08 8.89
CA LEU A 126 -1.25 -3.70 10.26
C LEU A 126 -1.96 -4.61 11.26
N LEU A 127 -1.24 -5.04 12.30
CA LEU A 127 -1.81 -5.78 13.43
C LEU A 127 -1.32 -5.18 14.74
N LYS A 128 -2.25 -4.68 15.55
CA LYS A 128 -1.95 -4.20 16.90
C LYS A 128 -1.90 -5.37 17.88
N LYS A 129 -0.83 -5.44 18.70
CA LYS A 129 -0.69 -6.41 19.78
C LYS A 129 -0.04 -5.74 20.99
N GLY A 130 -0.82 -5.43 22.00
CA GLY A 130 -0.36 -4.61 23.12
C GLY A 130 0.15 -3.26 22.62
N ASP A 131 1.34 -2.87 23.05
CA ASP A 131 2.00 -1.63 22.59
C ASP A 131 2.79 -1.79 21.28
N SER A 132 2.83 -2.99 20.72
CA SER A 132 3.48 -3.24 19.43
C SER A 132 2.50 -3.11 18.27
N LEU A 133 2.93 -2.45 17.21
CA LEU A 133 2.31 -2.49 15.90
C LEU A 133 3.15 -3.39 14.99
N HIS A 134 2.59 -4.52 14.61
CA HIS A 134 3.19 -5.42 13.63
C HIS A 134 2.81 -4.92 12.24
N VAL A 135 3.78 -4.65 11.41
CA VAL A 135 3.61 -4.22 10.02
C VAL A 135 4.09 -5.36 9.13
N PHE A 136 3.15 -5.97 8.42
CA PHE A 136 3.45 -6.94 7.35
C PHE A 136 3.55 -6.16 6.05
N TRP A 137 4.60 -6.37 5.28
CA TRP A 137 4.86 -5.58 4.09
C TRP A 137 5.60 -6.36 3.01
N SER A 138 5.50 -5.91 1.78
CA SER A 138 6.29 -6.39 0.66
C SER A 138 7.19 -5.28 0.11
N GLN A 139 8.20 -5.67 -0.65
CA GLN A 139 9.19 -4.76 -1.21
C GLN A 139 9.23 -4.89 -2.73
N VAL A 140 9.24 -3.74 -3.40
CA VAL A 140 9.45 -3.68 -4.85
C VAL A 140 10.84 -4.21 -5.17
N GLY A 141 10.93 -5.07 -6.19
CA GLY A 141 12.18 -5.66 -6.65
C GLY A 141 12.62 -6.92 -5.93
N ASP A 142 11.89 -7.40 -4.92
CA ASP A 142 12.20 -8.69 -4.29
C ASP A 142 12.07 -9.85 -5.28
N VAL A 143 13.03 -10.77 -5.23
CA VAL A 143 13.10 -11.98 -6.04
C VAL A 143 13.49 -13.17 -5.16
N PRO A 144 12.60 -14.09 -4.85
CA PRO A 144 11.16 -14.08 -5.06
C PRO A 144 10.46 -13.04 -4.17
N GLU A 145 9.26 -12.63 -4.55
CA GLU A 145 8.42 -11.80 -3.69
C GLU A 145 8.13 -12.51 -2.36
N ARG A 146 8.18 -11.77 -1.26
CA ARG A 146 7.98 -12.29 0.09
C ARG A 146 7.19 -11.29 0.95
N ILE A 147 6.61 -11.80 2.02
CA ILE A 147 6.02 -10.96 3.05
C ILE A 147 7.01 -10.86 4.20
N LEU A 148 7.40 -9.64 4.48
CA LEU A 148 8.25 -9.24 5.60
C LEU A 148 7.39 -8.78 6.78
N MET A 149 7.92 -8.85 7.98
CA MET A 149 7.31 -8.24 9.17
C MET A 149 8.35 -7.44 9.93
N SER A 150 7.98 -6.22 10.28
CA SER A 150 8.68 -5.37 11.25
C SER A 150 7.72 -4.98 12.37
N THR A 151 8.25 -4.56 13.51
CA THR A 151 7.45 -4.06 14.62
C THR A 151 7.79 -2.61 14.94
N ILE A 152 6.80 -1.87 15.41
CA ILE A 152 6.93 -0.50 15.89
C ILE A 152 6.44 -0.46 17.33
N ASP A 153 7.26 0.05 18.25
CA ASP A 153 6.86 0.31 19.64
C ASP A 153 6.00 1.59 19.67
N ARG A 154 4.73 1.44 20.09
CA ARG A 154 3.75 2.52 20.18
C ARG A 154 3.67 3.14 21.58
N SER A 155 4.48 2.67 22.53
CA SER A 155 4.54 3.23 23.89
C SER A 155 5.30 4.56 23.95
N VAL A 156 6.14 4.85 22.96
CA VAL A 156 6.89 6.10 22.83
C VAL A 156 6.11 7.14 22.04
N ASP A 157 6.59 8.40 22.04
CA ASP A 157 6.00 9.44 21.19
C ASP A 157 6.00 9.02 19.72
N TRP A 158 4.88 9.23 19.05
CA TRP A 158 4.69 8.78 17.67
C TRP A 158 5.67 9.40 16.68
N ARG A 159 6.26 10.54 16.97
CA ARG A 159 7.32 11.16 16.17
C ARG A 159 8.66 10.44 16.31
N GLU A 160 8.80 9.62 17.33
CA GLU A 160 9.98 8.81 17.60
C GLU A 160 9.84 7.37 17.15
N TRP A 161 8.69 7.00 16.57
CA TRP A 161 8.49 5.64 16.06
C TRP A 161 9.57 5.24 15.08
N ARG A 162 10.02 4.00 15.23
CA ARG A 162 11.00 3.34 14.36
C ARG A 162 10.58 1.90 14.20
N GLU A 163 10.78 1.38 13.02
CA GLU A 163 10.61 -0.05 12.74
C GLU A 163 11.83 -0.84 13.20
N THR A 164 11.61 -2.08 13.60
CA THR A 164 12.69 -3.05 13.78
C THR A 164 13.19 -3.56 12.43
N GLU A 165 14.35 -4.21 12.42
CA GLU A 165 14.75 -5.04 11.28
C GLU A 165 13.63 -6.01 10.93
N SER A 166 13.45 -6.26 9.64
CA SER A 166 12.40 -7.15 9.15
C SER A 166 12.80 -8.62 9.29
N ILE A 167 11.80 -9.45 9.49
CA ILE A 167 11.91 -10.91 9.40
C ILE A 167 11.03 -11.43 8.27
N ASP A 168 11.46 -12.54 7.64
CA ASP A 168 10.65 -13.22 6.62
C ASP A 168 9.48 -13.96 7.30
N VAL A 169 8.27 -13.68 6.85
CA VAL A 169 7.04 -14.32 7.33
C VAL A 169 6.53 -15.36 6.33
N LEU A 170 6.56 -15.02 5.06
CA LEU A 170 6.09 -15.88 3.99
C LEU A 170 6.92 -15.67 2.73
N CYS A 171 7.38 -16.78 2.15
CA CYS A 171 8.03 -16.80 0.84
C CYS A 171 7.55 -18.02 0.02
N LEU A 172 8.02 -18.12 -1.21
CA LEU A 172 7.66 -19.20 -2.13
C LEU A 172 8.41 -20.50 -1.81
N GLU A 173 8.00 -21.22 -0.77
CA GLU A 173 8.67 -22.44 -0.28
C GLU A 173 8.04 -23.75 -0.79
N ARG A 174 6.82 -23.71 -1.30
CA ARG A 174 6.05 -24.89 -1.67
C ARG A 174 5.55 -24.79 -3.12
N PRO A 175 5.40 -25.93 -3.85
CA PRO A 175 4.93 -25.90 -5.23
C PRO A 175 3.57 -25.20 -5.39
N TRP A 176 2.65 -25.39 -4.45
CA TRP A 176 1.34 -24.74 -4.46
C TRP A 176 1.40 -23.23 -4.10
N LYS A 177 2.55 -22.74 -3.64
CA LYS A 177 2.83 -21.31 -3.43
C LYS A 177 3.59 -20.70 -4.61
N GLY A 178 3.85 -21.46 -5.67
CA GLY A 178 4.61 -21.00 -6.84
C GLY A 178 6.12 -21.20 -6.77
N ALA A 179 6.64 -22.03 -5.83
CA ALA A 179 8.09 -22.26 -5.69
C ALA A 179 8.78 -22.83 -6.97
N GLY A 180 7.99 -23.39 -7.89
CA GLY A 180 8.49 -23.87 -9.19
C GLY A 180 8.23 -22.91 -10.37
N ALA A 181 7.63 -21.75 -10.12
CA ALA A 181 7.42 -20.74 -11.15
C ALA A 181 8.74 -19.99 -11.48
N PRO A 182 8.86 -19.41 -12.67
CA PRO A 182 9.97 -18.51 -12.97
C PRO A 182 10.05 -17.38 -11.94
N LEU A 183 11.28 -17.08 -11.49
CA LEU A 183 11.50 -15.97 -10.55
C LEU A 183 11.47 -14.66 -11.32
N GLU A 184 10.50 -13.81 -10.99
CA GLU A 184 10.38 -12.46 -11.54
C GLU A 184 10.45 -11.44 -10.41
N PRO A 185 11.08 -10.27 -10.64
CA PRO A 185 11.06 -9.19 -9.67
C PRO A 185 9.62 -8.72 -9.40
N SER A 186 9.28 -8.45 -8.15
CA SER A 186 8.02 -7.83 -7.80
C SER A 186 7.97 -6.38 -8.34
N VAL A 187 6.84 -5.98 -8.92
CA VAL A 187 6.61 -4.67 -9.55
C VAL A 187 5.67 -3.80 -8.74
#